data_825a74e309acdb028d18e7d60e534432
#
_entry.id   825a74e309acdb028d18e7d60e534432
#
_cell.length_a   1.000
_cell.length_b   1.000
_cell.length_c   1.000
_cell.angle_alpha   90.00
_cell.angle_beta   90.00
_cell.angle_gamma   90.00
#
_symmetry.space_group_name_H-M   'P 1'
#
loop_
_entity.id
_entity.type
_entity.pdbx_description
1 polymer ?
#
loop_
_entity_poly.entity_id
_entity_poly.type
_entity_poly.pdbx_seq_one_letter_code
_entity_poly.pdbx_strand_id
1 'polypeptide(L)'
;MTTDDVRKELNRIDERTHRKLVHYIQTTCCPEDVAEECVQYAYLQALVQAEKIRRADRLLSWLITVAKRKAWKEMKRRKRLMCVEIGEAEYEETFENEVLMRMDL
;
A
#
# COMPACT_ATOMS: atom_id res chain seq x y z
N MET A 1 -17.06 3.52 -3.46
CA MET A 1 -17.63 2.16 -3.29
C MET A 1 -18.11 1.98 -1.86
N THR A 2 -19.08 1.12 -1.68
CA THR A 2 -19.48 0.75 -0.32
C THR A 2 -18.56 -0.33 0.23
N THR A 3 -18.62 -0.56 1.55
CA THR A 3 -17.84 -1.63 2.17
C THR A 3 -18.17 -2.99 1.57
N ASP A 4 -19.45 -3.25 1.27
CA ASP A 4 -19.85 -4.50 0.65
C ASP A 4 -19.30 -4.66 -0.76
N ASP A 5 -19.26 -3.58 -1.53
CA ASP A 5 -18.66 -3.60 -2.87
C ASP A 5 -17.17 -3.93 -2.79
N VAL A 6 -16.46 -3.31 -1.86
CA VAL A 6 -15.04 -3.57 -1.66
C VAL A 6 -14.83 -5.02 -1.24
N ARG A 7 -15.65 -5.52 -0.32
CA ARG A 7 -15.53 -6.91 0.14
C ARG A 7 -15.69 -7.89 -1.02
N LYS A 8 -16.66 -7.65 -1.90
CA LYS A 8 -16.87 -8.50 -3.08
C LYS A 8 -15.65 -8.47 -4.00
N GLU A 9 -15.11 -7.30 -4.25
CA GLU A 9 -13.93 -7.16 -5.10
C GLU A 9 -12.69 -7.80 -4.46
N LEU A 10 -12.50 -7.67 -3.16
CA LEU A 10 -11.39 -8.32 -2.46
C LEU A 10 -11.50 -9.84 -2.51
N ASN A 11 -12.70 -10.38 -2.43
CA ASN A 11 -12.93 -11.82 -2.52
C ASN A 11 -12.62 -12.38 -3.93
N ARG A 12 -12.57 -11.51 -4.93
CA ARG A 12 -12.18 -11.90 -6.30
C ARG A 12 -10.67 -11.96 -6.48
N ILE A 13 -9.91 -11.42 -5.54
CA ILE A 13 -8.45 -11.47 -5.58
C ILE A 13 -8.04 -12.89 -5.20
N ASP A 14 -7.55 -13.64 -6.18
CA ASP A 14 -7.09 -14.99 -5.96
C ASP A 14 -5.66 -15.00 -5.40
N GLU A 15 -5.18 -16.18 -5.06
CA GLU A 15 -3.84 -16.33 -4.49
C GLU A 15 -2.76 -15.82 -5.45
N ARG A 16 -2.94 -16.04 -6.73
CA ARG A 16 -1.98 -15.59 -7.74
C ARG A 16 -1.87 -14.07 -7.78
N THR A 17 -3.00 -13.39 -7.76
CA THR A 17 -3.02 -11.93 -7.74
C THR A 17 -2.42 -11.40 -6.45
N HIS A 18 -2.74 -12.03 -5.33
CA HIS A 18 -2.17 -11.68 -4.04
C HIS A 18 -0.64 -11.80 -4.06
N ARG A 19 -0.11 -12.88 -4.60
CA ARG A 19 1.34 -13.07 -4.71
C ARG A 19 1.99 -11.99 -5.58
N LYS A 20 1.31 -11.59 -6.66
CA LYS A 20 1.82 -10.52 -7.51
C LYS A 20 1.88 -9.19 -6.77
N LEU A 21 0.86 -8.90 -5.97
CA LEU A 21 0.86 -7.68 -5.15
C LEU A 21 2.02 -7.69 -4.15
N VAL A 22 2.19 -8.80 -3.43
CA VAL A 22 3.28 -8.94 -2.46
C VAL A 22 4.63 -8.80 -3.16
N HIS A 23 4.82 -9.48 -4.28
CA HIS A 23 6.06 -9.42 -5.03
C HIS A 23 6.37 -8.00 -5.50
N TYR A 24 5.36 -7.29 -5.98
CA TYR A 24 5.52 -5.91 -6.42
C TYR A 24 6.01 -5.01 -5.28
N ILE A 25 5.39 -5.13 -4.10
CA ILE A 25 5.79 -4.34 -2.95
C ILE A 25 7.19 -4.75 -2.48
N GLN A 26 7.48 -6.05 -2.47
CA GLN A 26 8.78 -6.57 -2.07
C GLN A 26 9.90 -6.02 -2.95
N THR A 27 9.73 -6.06 -4.26
CA THR A 27 10.79 -5.61 -5.18
C THR A 27 10.95 -4.09 -5.18
N THR A 28 9.94 -3.36 -4.74
CA THR A 28 9.95 -1.91 -4.78
C THR A 28 10.44 -1.29 -3.46
N CYS A 29 10.05 -1.85 -2.31
CA CYS A 29 10.18 -1.14 -1.05
C CYS A 29 10.82 -1.90 0.11
N CYS A 30 10.63 -3.22 0.23
CA CYS A 30 10.89 -3.89 1.50
C CYS A 30 11.05 -5.41 1.36
N PRO A 31 11.50 -6.11 2.43
CA PRO A 31 11.54 -7.56 2.45
C PRO A 31 10.17 -8.21 2.35
N GLU A 32 10.13 -9.48 2.01
CA GLU A 32 8.90 -10.24 1.77
C GLU A 32 7.94 -10.23 2.98
N ASP A 33 8.47 -10.42 4.18
CA ASP A 33 7.64 -10.44 5.39
C ASP A 33 6.92 -9.11 5.61
N VAL A 34 7.62 -8.01 5.39
CA VAL A 34 7.03 -6.67 5.49
C VAL A 34 6.03 -6.44 4.35
N ALA A 35 6.36 -6.90 3.14
CA ALA A 35 5.47 -6.73 1.99
C ALA A 35 4.14 -7.45 2.20
N GLU A 36 4.17 -8.69 2.69
CA GLU A 36 2.96 -9.45 3.00
C GLU A 36 2.08 -8.73 4.01
N GLU A 37 2.68 -8.26 5.08
CA GLU A 37 1.97 -7.52 6.12
C GLU A 37 1.35 -6.23 5.57
N CYS A 38 2.08 -5.53 4.73
CA CYS A 38 1.60 -4.28 4.15
C CYS A 38 0.43 -4.49 3.18
N VAL A 39 0.47 -5.56 2.40
CA VAL A 39 -0.63 -5.90 1.50
C VAL A 39 -1.89 -6.25 2.30
N GLN A 40 -1.74 -7.00 3.38
CA GLN A 40 -2.87 -7.33 4.24
C GLN A 40 -3.44 -6.08 4.92
N TYR A 41 -2.58 -5.20 5.36
CA TYR A 41 -2.99 -3.90 5.89
C TYR A 41 -3.79 -3.11 4.85
N ALA A 42 -3.36 -3.14 3.60
CA ALA A 42 -4.07 -2.45 2.52
C ALA A 42 -5.48 -3.00 2.31
N TYR A 43 -5.65 -4.32 2.39
CA TYR A 43 -6.97 -4.94 2.30
C TYR A 43 -7.90 -4.44 3.40
N LEU A 44 -7.40 -4.40 4.63
CA LEU A 44 -8.18 -3.90 5.76
C LEU A 44 -8.56 -2.44 5.57
N GLN A 45 -7.61 -1.62 5.14
CA GLN A 45 -7.86 -0.20 4.89
C GLN A 45 -8.87 0.01 3.76
N ALA A 46 -8.88 -0.86 2.76
CA ALA A 46 -9.86 -0.78 1.69
C ALA A 46 -11.28 -0.94 2.22
N LEU A 47 -11.47 -1.83 3.19
CA LEU A 47 -12.78 -2.01 3.82
C LEU A 47 -13.17 -0.79 4.68
N VAL A 48 -12.21 -0.27 5.44
CA VAL A 48 -12.45 0.89 6.32
C VAL A 48 -12.71 2.17 5.52
N GLN A 49 -11.99 2.35 4.42
CA GLN A 49 -12.02 3.56 3.62
C GLN A 49 -12.68 3.34 2.25
N ALA A 50 -13.64 2.44 2.19
CA ALA A 50 -14.30 2.05 0.93
C ALA A 50 -14.85 3.25 0.17
N GLU A 51 -15.36 4.24 0.87
CA GLU A 51 -15.92 5.46 0.25
C GLU A 51 -14.90 6.27 -0.54
N LYS A 52 -13.61 6.11 -0.23
CA LYS A 52 -12.54 6.79 -0.95
C LYS A 52 -12.18 6.09 -2.25
N ILE A 53 -12.62 4.86 -2.43
CA ILE A 53 -12.41 4.10 -3.66
C ILE A 53 -13.62 4.35 -4.56
N ARG A 54 -13.40 5.05 -5.65
CA ARG A 54 -14.50 5.49 -6.51
C ARG A 54 -15.02 4.40 -7.45
N ARG A 55 -14.12 3.57 -7.95
CA ARG A 55 -14.44 2.58 -8.96
C ARG A 55 -13.72 1.27 -8.68
N ALA A 56 -14.37 0.17 -9.05
CA ALA A 56 -13.79 -1.17 -8.85
C ALA A 56 -12.45 -1.35 -9.57
N ASP A 57 -12.31 -0.76 -10.76
CA ASP A 57 -11.06 -0.84 -11.53
C ASP A 57 -9.91 -0.07 -10.91
N ARG A 58 -10.18 0.78 -9.92
CA ARG A 58 -9.16 1.53 -9.18
C ARG A 58 -8.71 0.84 -7.90
N LEU A 59 -9.38 -0.25 -7.53
CA LEU A 59 -9.09 -0.91 -6.26
C LEU A 59 -7.65 -1.41 -6.18
N LEU A 60 -7.15 -2.07 -7.22
CA LEU A 60 -5.77 -2.59 -7.20
C LEU A 60 -4.75 -1.47 -7.08
N SER A 61 -4.93 -0.38 -7.81
CA SER A 61 -4.04 0.78 -7.70
C SER A 61 -4.08 1.38 -6.30
N TRP A 62 -5.25 1.46 -5.72
CA TRP A 62 -5.43 1.96 -4.37
C TRP A 62 -4.72 1.07 -3.35
N LEU A 63 -4.87 -0.24 -3.48
CA LEU A 63 -4.20 -1.21 -2.60
C LEU A 63 -2.68 -1.09 -2.70
N ILE A 64 -2.15 -0.99 -3.91
CA ILE A 64 -0.71 -0.83 -4.13
C ILE A 64 -0.21 0.43 -3.45
N THR A 65 -0.92 1.53 -3.60
CA THR A 65 -0.52 2.81 -3.00
C THR A 65 -0.48 2.72 -1.47
N VAL A 66 -1.53 2.18 -0.87
CA VAL A 66 -1.60 2.06 0.58
C VAL A 66 -0.49 1.12 1.10
N ALA A 67 -0.29 0.00 0.43
CA ALA A 67 0.74 -0.96 0.81
C ALA A 67 2.14 -0.35 0.71
N LYS A 68 2.43 0.37 -0.37
CA LYS A 68 3.73 1.05 -0.55
C LYS A 68 3.98 2.08 0.53
N ARG A 69 2.99 2.89 0.84
CA ARG A 69 3.11 3.91 1.88
C ARG A 69 3.38 3.27 3.24
N LYS A 70 2.68 2.20 3.55
CA LYS A 70 2.89 1.47 4.80
C LYS A 70 4.28 0.84 4.85
N ALA A 71 4.71 0.20 3.76
CA ALA A 71 6.02 -0.41 3.67
C ALA A 71 7.13 0.63 3.83
N TRP A 72 6.99 1.75 3.15
CA TRP A 72 7.99 2.81 3.22
C TRP A 72 8.12 3.38 4.63
N LYS A 73 6.99 3.61 5.30
CA LYS A 73 6.99 4.08 6.68
C LYS A 73 7.63 3.07 7.63
N GLU A 74 7.34 1.79 7.43
CA GLU A 74 7.91 0.73 8.25
C GLU A 74 9.43 0.64 8.08
N MET A 75 9.90 0.69 6.83
CA MET A 75 11.33 0.65 6.56
C MET A 75 12.06 1.88 7.11
N LYS A 76 11.41 3.04 7.00
CA LYS A 76 11.95 4.27 7.58
C LYS A 76 12.05 4.17 9.10
N ARG A 77 11.04 3.62 9.74
CA ARG A 77 11.04 3.40 11.19
C ARG A 77 12.20 2.48 11.59
N ARG A 78 12.39 1.37 10.87
CA ARG A 78 13.48 0.43 11.13
C ARG A 78 14.84 1.10 10.96
N LYS A 79 14.99 1.92 9.95
CA LYS A 79 16.22 2.64 9.69
C LYS A 79 16.52 3.64 10.79
N ARG A 80 15.52 4.31 11.32
CA ARG A 80 15.69 5.24 12.46
C ARG A 80 16.16 4.54 13.72
N LEU A 81 15.72 3.31 13.92
CA LEU A 81 16.16 2.52 15.07
C LEU A 81 17.62 2.09 14.94
N MET A 82 18.13 1.99 13.72
CA MET A 82 19.50 1.59 13.44
C MET A 82 20.46 2.77 13.30
N CYS A 83 19.97 3.86 12.72
CA CYS A 83 20.76 5.05 12.43
C CYS A 83 19.93 6.30 12.66
N VAL A 84 20.51 7.30 13.29
CA VAL A 84 19.85 8.60 13.43
C VAL A 84 20.23 9.43 12.22
N GLU A 85 19.37 9.42 11.19
CA GLU A 85 19.57 10.29 10.03
C GLU A 85 18.43 11.28 9.92
N ILE A 86 18.81 12.51 9.66
CA ILE A 86 17.92 13.65 9.56
C ILE A 86 17.73 13.94 8.07
N GLY A 87 16.51 14.21 7.64
CA GLY A 87 16.23 14.53 6.25
C GLY A 87 15.35 13.54 5.52
N GLU A 88 15.12 12.39 6.10
CA GLU A 88 14.24 11.38 5.50
C GLU A 88 12.77 11.81 5.49
N ALA A 89 12.40 12.72 6.37
CA ALA A 89 11.04 13.25 6.40
C ALA A 89 10.67 13.96 5.11
N GLU A 90 11.58 14.72 4.54
CA GLU A 90 11.36 15.39 3.25
C GLU A 90 11.21 14.38 2.14
N TYR A 91 12.00 13.33 2.17
CA TYR A 91 11.95 12.27 1.19
C TYR A 91 10.62 11.53 1.24
N GLU A 92 10.11 11.30 2.44
CA GLU A 92 8.81 10.68 2.65
C GLU A 92 7.69 11.51 2.06
N GLU A 93 7.71 12.79 2.30
CA GLU A 93 6.69 13.70 1.79
C GLU A 93 6.66 13.70 0.28
N THR A 94 7.82 13.74 -0.36
CA THR A 94 7.94 13.69 -1.82
C THR A 94 7.40 12.37 -2.37
N PHE A 95 7.72 11.26 -1.70
CA PHE A 95 7.26 9.95 -2.11
C PHE A 95 5.74 9.84 -2.05
N GLU A 96 5.14 10.29 -0.97
CA GLU A 96 3.68 10.27 -0.83
C GLU A 96 2.99 11.12 -1.87
N ASN A 97 3.51 12.29 -2.15
CA ASN A 97 2.95 13.17 -3.17
C ASN A 97 3.02 12.54 -4.55
N GLU A 98 4.14 11.93 -4.89
CA GLU A 98 4.30 11.26 -6.17
C GLU A 98 3.31 10.12 -6.34
N VAL A 99 3.14 9.30 -5.31
CA VAL A 99 2.21 8.18 -5.35
C VAL A 99 0.77 8.65 -5.43
N LEU A 100 0.41 9.68 -4.65
CA LEU A 100 -0.94 10.25 -4.69
C LEU A 100 -1.27 10.85 -6.05
N MET A 101 -0.32 11.49 -6.70
CA MET A 101 -0.52 12.04 -8.04
C MET A 101 -0.79 10.94 -9.06
N ARG A 102 -0.13 9.81 -8.94
CA ARG A 102 -0.38 8.67 -9.81
C ARG A 102 -1.77 8.08 -9.63
N MET A 103 -2.30 8.13 -8.42
CA MET A 103 -3.63 7.62 -8.14
C MET A 103 -4.75 8.51 -8.67
N ASP A 104 -4.53 9.78 -8.73
CA ASP A 104 -5.52 10.73 -9.21
C ASP A 104 -5.69 10.67 -10.73
N LEU A 105 -4.79 10.02 -11.39
CA LEU A 105 -4.88 9.78 -12.82
C LEU A 105 -5.67 8.50 -13.10
#